data_ab8c22c35399506fa5a311a0d623d161
#
_entry.id   ab8c22c35399506fa5a311a0d623d161
#
_cell.length_a   1.000
_cell.length_b   1.000
_cell.length_c   1.000
_cell.angle_alpha   90.00
_cell.angle_beta   90.00
_cell.angle_gamma   90.00
#
_symmetry.space_group_name_H-M   'P 1'
#
loop_
_entity.id
_entity.type
_entity.pdbx_description
1 polymer ?
#
loop_
_entity_poly.entity_id
_entity_poly.type
_entity_poly.pdbx_seq_one_letter_code
_entity_poly.pdbx_strand_id
1 'polypeptide(L)'
;MLTRRTFVKEASFAAGIAAISGAAGCFDDKNHKEPTMDMKFSELIEARRSVRKYAKAEISKDEMAKIVEEALNAPSWKNTETTRYYAAIGEDAKAKIWNGALPGFNAASSANAAALVAVTFVPGESGYMGDTPADELGEMWGAYDCGLASAYFILAAKNHGWDTLIMGIRDTAKVKAILGIPAKEVLMSVIAVGKSAQPYFKNPRKPVAEVLKAV
;
A
#
# COMPACT_ATOMS: atom_id res chain seq x y z
N MET A 1 -10.99 -43.52 -33.72
CA MET A 1 -9.63 -43.94 -33.30
C MET A 1 -8.62 -43.21 -34.16
N LEU A 2 -8.08 -42.07 -33.69
CA LEU A 2 -6.88 -41.45 -34.25
C LEU A 2 -6.30 -40.52 -33.17
N THR A 3 -5.08 -40.80 -32.84
CA THR A 3 -4.25 -40.35 -31.75
C THR A 3 -3.72 -38.94 -31.93
N ARG A 4 -3.67 -38.20 -30.80
CA ARG A 4 -2.89 -36.96 -30.67
C ARG A 4 -1.40 -37.31 -30.70
N ARG A 5 -0.62 -36.59 -31.49
CA ARG A 5 0.82 -36.38 -31.26
C ARG A 5 1.31 -35.08 -31.93
N THR A 6 1.78 -34.16 -31.10
CA THR A 6 3.02 -33.38 -31.11
C THR A 6 3.34 -32.47 -32.29
N PHE A 7 3.42 -31.16 -32.03
CA PHE A 7 4.45 -30.30 -32.63
C PHE A 7 4.94 -29.26 -31.60
N VAL A 8 6.06 -29.58 -30.98
CA VAL A 8 6.92 -28.59 -30.32
C VAL A 8 7.89 -28.12 -31.38
N LYS A 9 7.87 -26.85 -31.76
CA LYS A 9 8.93 -26.21 -32.53
C LYS A 9 9.80 -25.38 -31.59
N GLU A 10 11.03 -25.85 -31.40
CA GLU A 10 12.09 -25.07 -30.78
C GLU A 10 12.46 -23.89 -31.70
N ALA A 11 12.41 -22.69 -31.12
CA ALA A 11 13.03 -21.50 -31.71
C ALA A 11 14.24 -21.12 -30.85
N SER A 12 15.42 -21.50 -31.29
CA SER A 12 16.67 -21.02 -30.73
C SER A 12 16.86 -19.55 -31.10
N PHE A 13 16.90 -18.67 -30.13
CA PHE A 13 17.34 -17.29 -30.29
C PHE A 13 18.70 -17.13 -29.61
N ALA A 14 19.74 -17.09 -30.41
CA ALA A 14 21.06 -16.63 -30.00
C ALA A 14 21.04 -15.09 -30.01
N ALA A 15 21.11 -14.46 -28.85
CA ALA A 15 21.34 -13.04 -28.73
C ALA A 15 22.66 -12.78 -28.04
N GLY A 16 23.52 -12.04 -28.76
CA GLY A 16 24.88 -11.73 -28.35
C GLY A 16 24.92 -10.85 -27.07
N ILE A 17 25.85 -11.23 -26.21
CA ILE A 17 26.23 -10.47 -25.02
C ILE A 17 27.20 -9.39 -25.46
N ALA A 18 26.77 -8.13 -25.48
CA ALA A 18 27.67 -6.98 -25.54
C ALA A 18 28.09 -6.64 -24.10
N ALA A 19 29.36 -6.88 -23.79
CA ALA A 19 29.97 -6.47 -22.55
C ALA A 19 30.09 -4.94 -22.51
N ILE A 20 29.37 -4.28 -21.59
CA ILE A 20 29.62 -2.90 -21.21
C ILE A 20 30.43 -2.94 -19.92
N SER A 21 31.73 -2.74 -20.01
CA SER A 21 32.61 -2.44 -18.88
C SER A 21 32.33 -0.98 -18.45
N GLY A 22 31.65 -0.78 -17.36
CA GLY A 22 31.40 0.53 -16.74
C GLY A 22 31.77 0.49 -15.26
N ALA A 23 32.71 1.33 -14.90
CA ALA A 23 33.35 1.60 -13.63
C ALA A 23 32.58 1.20 -12.36
N ALA A 24 33.20 0.35 -11.54
CA ALA A 24 32.82 0.11 -10.16
C ALA A 24 33.13 1.38 -9.32
N GLY A 25 32.11 2.19 -9.08
CA GLY A 25 32.16 3.19 -8.02
C GLY A 25 31.95 2.46 -6.69
N CYS A 26 32.99 2.39 -5.86
CA CYS A 26 32.90 2.01 -4.47
C CYS A 26 31.95 2.98 -3.75
N PHE A 27 30.69 2.57 -3.52
CA PHE A 27 29.89 3.16 -2.48
C PHE A 27 30.27 2.49 -1.16
N ASP A 28 30.94 3.26 -0.31
CA ASP A 28 31.30 2.91 1.05
C ASP A 28 30.01 2.87 1.88
N ASP A 29 29.43 1.67 1.96
CA ASP A 29 28.21 1.40 2.74
C ASP A 29 28.58 1.40 4.24
N LYS A 30 28.62 2.58 4.83
CA LYS A 30 28.66 2.74 6.28
C LYS A 30 27.29 2.38 6.85
N ASN A 31 27.10 1.11 7.03
CA ASN A 31 26.35 0.37 8.04
C ASN A 31 25.45 1.21 8.97
N HIS A 32 24.43 1.87 8.41
CA HIS A 32 23.26 2.32 9.16
C HIS A 32 22.20 1.22 9.04
N LYS A 33 22.35 0.18 9.87
CA LYS A 33 21.23 -0.69 10.21
C LYS A 33 20.24 0.15 11.01
N GLU A 34 19.27 0.76 10.33
CA GLU A 34 18.06 1.20 10.99
C GLU A 34 17.42 -0.01 11.69
N PRO A 35 16.91 0.15 12.92
CA PRO A 35 16.28 -0.95 13.63
C PRO A 35 14.98 -1.33 12.91
N THR A 36 15.04 -2.27 12.00
CA THR A 36 13.86 -3.04 11.60
C THR A 36 13.42 -3.77 12.85
N MET A 37 12.23 -3.46 13.38
CA MET A 37 11.61 -4.29 14.41
C MET A 37 11.19 -5.59 13.71
N ASP A 38 12.07 -6.59 13.72
CA ASP A 38 11.75 -7.92 13.18
C ASP A 38 10.76 -8.62 14.13
N MET A 39 9.52 -8.14 14.07
CA MET A 39 8.42 -8.66 14.88
C MET A 39 7.91 -9.98 14.30
N LYS A 40 7.65 -10.96 15.16
CA LYS A 40 6.90 -12.13 14.71
C LYS A 40 5.52 -11.71 14.20
N PHE A 41 4.99 -12.40 13.21
CA PHE A 41 3.72 -12.05 12.58
C PHE A 41 2.57 -11.87 13.58
N SER A 42 2.43 -12.76 14.58
CA SER A 42 1.42 -12.65 15.63
C SER A 42 1.57 -11.38 16.48
N GLU A 43 2.79 -11.00 16.80
CA GLU A 43 3.10 -9.78 17.55
C GLU A 43 2.80 -8.54 16.71
N LEU A 44 3.13 -8.56 15.42
CA LEU A 44 2.88 -7.48 14.47
C LEU A 44 1.39 -7.17 14.32
N ILE A 45 0.55 -8.18 14.07
CA ILE A 45 -0.89 -7.98 13.96
C ILE A 45 -1.52 -7.56 15.29
N GLU A 46 -0.97 -8.00 16.41
CA GLU A 46 -1.41 -7.55 17.74
C GLU A 46 -0.96 -6.13 18.07
N ALA A 47 0.22 -5.69 17.62
CA ALA A 47 0.76 -4.36 17.90
C ALA A 47 0.13 -3.27 17.02
N ARG A 48 -0.25 -3.59 15.77
CA ARG A 48 -0.83 -2.62 14.84
C ARG A 48 -2.14 -2.03 15.36
N ARG A 49 -2.24 -0.71 15.38
CA ARG A 49 -3.44 0.04 15.78
C ARG A 49 -3.72 1.20 14.81
N SER A 50 -4.96 1.69 14.85
CA SER A 50 -5.33 2.95 14.22
C SER A 50 -4.97 4.10 15.15
N VAL A 51 -3.83 4.74 14.90
CA VAL A 51 -3.29 5.81 15.73
C VAL A 51 -3.86 7.17 15.30
N ARG A 52 -4.33 7.96 16.25
CA ARG A 52 -5.01 9.26 16.02
C ARG A 52 -4.33 10.44 16.71
N LYS A 53 -3.10 10.26 17.16
CA LYS A 53 -2.27 11.32 17.72
C LYS A 53 -0.81 11.00 17.47
N TYR A 54 -0.15 11.86 16.74
CA TYR A 54 1.22 11.65 16.30
C TYR A 54 2.18 12.63 16.96
N ALA A 55 3.37 12.15 17.30
CA ALA A 55 4.54 12.97 17.59
C ALA A 55 5.13 13.48 16.27
N LYS A 56 5.79 14.63 16.31
CA LYS A 56 6.56 15.12 15.15
C LYS A 56 7.64 14.09 14.83
N ALA A 57 7.66 13.65 13.59
CA ALA A 57 8.68 12.76 13.05
C ALA A 57 8.77 13.00 11.54
N GLU A 58 9.88 12.63 10.95
CA GLU A 58 10.11 12.69 9.51
C GLU A 58 10.29 11.28 8.99
N ILE A 59 9.75 11.00 7.81
CA ILE A 59 9.96 9.78 7.06
C ILE A 59 10.62 10.14 5.73
N SER A 60 11.67 9.42 5.38
CA SER A 60 12.35 9.61 4.11
C SER A 60 11.56 8.97 2.95
N LYS A 61 11.85 9.39 1.71
CA LYS A 61 11.30 8.72 0.52
C LYS A 61 11.75 7.26 0.43
N ASP A 62 12.98 6.97 0.85
CA ASP A 62 13.55 5.62 0.79
C ASP A 62 12.88 4.69 1.81
N GLU A 63 12.60 5.17 3.04
CA GLU A 63 11.81 4.41 4.02
C GLU A 63 10.39 4.15 3.52
N MET A 64 9.75 5.17 2.94
CA MET A 64 8.41 4.99 2.35
C MET A 64 8.45 3.98 1.20
N ALA A 65 9.48 4.00 0.37
CA ALA A 65 9.65 3.04 -0.73
C ALA A 65 9.79 1.61 -0.21
N LYS A 66 10.59 1.38 0.85
CA LYS A 66 10.72 0.05 1.48
C LYS A 66 9.37 -0.48 2.01
N ILE A 67 8.58 0.40 2.65
CA ILE A 67 7.24 0.03 3.14
C ILE A 67 6.32 -0.37 1.96
N VAL A 68 6.37 0.38 0.87
CA VAL A 68 5.58 0.07 -0.33
C VAL A 68 6.06 -1.23 -1.00
N GLU A 69 7.38 -1.45 -1.08
CA GLU A 69 7.97 -2.67 -1.63
C GLU A 69 7.47 -3.93 -0.90
N GLU A 70 7.42 -3.90 0.44
CA GLU A 70 6.82 -4.99 1.21
C GLU A 70 5.31 -5.12 0.92
N ALA A 71 4.60 -3.99 0.75
CA ALA A 71 3.17 -3.99 0.45
C ALA A 71 2.83 -4.56 -0.94
N LEU A 72 3.77 -4.52 -1.90
CA LEU A 72 3.59 -5.13 -3.23
C LEU A 72 3.45 -6.66 -3.19
N ASN A 73 3.79 -7.31 -2.06
CA ASN A 73 3.53 -8.76 -1.88
C ASN A 73 2.05 -9.08 -1.61
N ALA A 74 1.17 -8.08 -1.55
CA ALA A 74 -0.27 -8.32 -1.41
C ALA A 74 -0.81 -9.04 -2.66
N PRO A 75 -1.64 -10.08 -2.50
CA PRO A 75 -2.26 -10.73 -3.65
C PRO A 75 -3.29 -9.79 -4.30
N SER A 76 -3.53 -9.99 -5.59
CA SER A 76 -4.57 -9.31 -6.34
C SER A 76 -5.23 -10.24 -7.35
N TRP A 77 -6.40 -9.86 -7.86
CA TRP A 77 -7.08 -10.59 -8.92
C TRP A 77 -6.12 -10.83 -10.10
N LYS A 78 -5.87 -12.11 -10.43
CA LYS A 78 -4.96 -12.53 -11.52
C LYS A 78 -3.58 -11.84 -11.50
N ASN A 79 -3.15 -11.37 -10.35
CA ASN A 79 -1.93 -10.59 -10.19
C ASN A 79 -1.93 -9.28 -11.02
N THR A 80 -3.07 -8.60 -11.11
CA THR A 80 -3.21 -7.35 -11.88
C THR A 80 -2.53 -6.15 -11.22
N GLU A 81 -2.28 -6.22 -9.90
CA GLU A 81 -1.53 -5.21 -9.15
C GLU A 81 -2.03 -3.78 -9.39
N THR A 82 -3.35 -3.59 -9.37
CA THR A 82 -4.00 -2.31 -9.73
C THR A 82 -3.83 -1.21 -8.69
N THR A 83 -3.39 -1.53 -7.45
CA THR A 83 -3.21 -0.55 -6.38
C THR A 83 -2.07 0.42 -6.66
N ARG A 84 -2.27 1.71 -6.30
CA ARG A 84 -1.25 2.78 -6.39
C ARG A 84 -1.17 3.54 -5.08
N TYR A 85 0.03 4.04 -4.77
CA TYR A 85 0.32 4.81 -3.56
C TYR A 85 0.87 6.18 -3.94
N TYR A 86 0.25 7.25 -3.43
CA TYR A 86 0.67 8.63 -3.64
C TYR A 86 1.00 9.25 -2.29
N ALA A 87 2.28 9.39 -1.99
CA ALA A 87 2.76 9.84 -0.69
C ALA A 87 3.05 11.34 -0.65
N ALA A 88 2.30 12.08 0.15
CA ALA A 88 2.63 13.44 0.56
C ALA A 88 3.59 13.37 1.77
N ILE A 89 4.89 13.53 1.53
CA ILE A 89 5.94 13.56 2.56
C ILE A 89 6.32 15.00 2.88
N GLY A 90 6.40 15.87 1.87
CA GLY A 90 6.72 17.29 2.04
C GLY A 90 5.63 18.05 2.80
N GLU A 91 6.04 19.04 3.63
CA GLU A 91 5.14 19.82 4.48
C GLU A 91 4.04 20.53 3.69
N ASP A 92 4.37 21.14 2.53
CA ASP A 92 3.39 21.86 1.70
C ASP A 92 2.27 20.94 1.18
N ALA A 93 2.60 19.73 0.72
CA ALA A 93 1.62 18.78 0.22
C ALA A 93 0.74 18.27 1.37
N LYS A 94 1.33 17.93 2.52
CA LYS A 94 0.61 17.52 3.73
C LYS A 94 -0.34 18.64 4.19
N ALA A 95 0.14 19.88 4.29
CA ALA A 95 -0.64 21.03 4.72
C ALA A 95 -1.86 21.28 3.82
N LYS A 96 -1.71 21.17 2.49
CA LYS A 96 -2.83 21.29 1.54
C LYS A 96 -3.89 20.21 1.76
N ILE A 97 -3.47 18.97 2.03
CA ILE A 97 -4.39 17.86 2.30
C ILE A 97 -5.11 18.09 3.64
N TRP A 98 -4.40 18.43 4.72
CA TRP A 98 -4.99 18.68 6.03
C TRP A 98 -6.02 19.79 6.02
N ASN A 99 -5.66 20.94 5.42
CA ASN A 99 -6.46 22.15 5.48
C ASN A 99 -7.59 22.20 4.44
N GLY A 100 -7.53 21.37 3.41
CA GLY A 100 -8.45 21.47 2.27
C GLY A 100 -9.20 20.20 1.90
N ALA A 101 -8.62 19.04 2.14
CA ALA A 101 -9.13 17.76 1.61
C ALA A 101 -9.59 16.76 2.67
N LEU A 102 -9.30 17.00 3.95
CA LEU A 102 -9.78 16.18 5.07
C LEU A 102 -10.82 16.93 5.89
N PRO A 103 -11.89 16.26 6.37
CA PRO A 103 -12.78 16.85 7.35
C PRO A 103 -12.03 17.09 8.68
N GLY A 104 -12.49 18.06 9.49
CA GLY A 104 -11.77 18.52 10.67
C GLY A 104 -11.36 17.44 11.64
N PHE A 105 -12.17 16.39 11.83
CA PHE A 105 -11.84 15.28 12.73
C PHE A 105 -10.71 14.39 12.16
N ASN A 106 -10.62 14.19 10.83
CA ASN A 106 -9.52 13.46 10.20
C ASN A 106 -8.25 14.31 10.16
N ALA A 107 -8.38 15.60 9.88
CA ALA A 107 -7.26 16.54 9.94
C ALA A 107 -6.66 16.56 11.36
N ALA A 108 -7.49 16.69 12.41
CA ALA A 108 -7.04 16.64 13.79
C ALA A 108 -6.38 15.30 14.17
N SER A 109 -6.98 14.17 13.72
CA SER A 109 -6.44 12.83 14.01
C SER A 109 -5.12 12.52 13.31
N SER A 110 -4.82 13.18 12.19
CA SER A 110 -3.59 13.02 11.41
C SER A 110 -2.60 14.17 11.58
N ALA A 111 -2.87 15.11 12.46
CA ALA A 111 -1.95 16.20 12.77
C ALA A 111 -0.59 15.64 13.22
N ASN A 112 0.50 16.26 12.75
CA ASN A 112 1.90 15.82 12.94
C ASN A 112 2.25 14.45 12.33
N ALA A 113 1.39 13.83 11.51
CA ALA A 113 1.80 12.64 10.76
C ALA A 113 3.02 12.97 9.87
N ALA A 114 3.96 12.04 9.78
CA ALA A 114 5.17 12.18 8.96
C ALA A 114 4.83 12.18 7.46
N ALA A 115 3.81 11.40 7.07
CA ALA A 115 3.29 11.38 5.71
C ALA A 115 1.78 11.17 5.67
N LEU A 116 1.15 11.58 4.53
CA LEU A 116 -0.21 11.23 4.15
C LEU A 116 -0.15 10.48 2.81
N VAL A 117 -0.61 9.25 2.79
CA VAL A 117 -0.53 8.38 1.61
C VAL A 117 -1.94 8.14 1.06
N ALA A 118 -2.22 8.67 -0.12
CA ALA A 118 -3.45 8.33 -0.83
C ALA A 118 -3.29 6.95 -1.50
N VAL A 119 -4.25 6.08 -1.27
CA VAL A 119 -4.28 4.72 -1.87
C VAL A 119 -5.41 4.67 -2.86
N THR A 120 -5.08 4.32 -4.10
CA THR A 120 -6.01 4.22 -5.23
C THR A 120 -5.92 2.86 -5.89
N PHE A 121 -6.87 2.56 -6.78
CA PHE A 121 -6.71 1.48 -7.73
C PHE A 121 -7.08 1.92 -9.14
N VAL A 122 -6.52 1.24 -10.13
CA VAL A 122 -6.87 1.40 -11.55
C VAL A 122 -8.11 0.56 -11.85
N PRO A 123 -9.24 1.17 -12.26
CA PRO A 123 -10.47 0.43 -12.55
C PRO A 123 -10.40 -0.34 -13.88
N GLY A 124 -11.28 -1.31 -14.03
CA GLY A 124 -11.47 -2.07 -15.29
C GLY A 124 -10.49 -3.23 -15.49
N GLU A 125 -9.66 -3.57 -14.50
CA GLU A 125 -8.67 -4.65 -14.60
C GLU A 125 -9.00 -5.80 -13.63
N SER A 126 -9.00 -5.52 -12.31
CA SER A 126 -9.41 -6.51 -11.30
C SER A 126 -10.91 -6.80 -11.41
N GLY A 127 -11.26 -8.09 -11.46
CA GLY A 127 -12.65 -8.54 -11.63
C GLY A 127 -13.12 -8.60 -13.09
N TYR A 128 -12.21 -8.46 -14.05
CA TYR A 128 -12.55 -8.45 -15.47
C TYR A 128 -11.85 -9.57 -16.26
N MET A 129 -12.52 -9.98 -17.34
CA MET A 129 -12.02 -10.86 -18.39
C MET A 129 -12.06 -10.06 -19.71
N GLY A 130 -10.96 -9.39 -20.05
CA GLY A 130 -10.99 -8.33 -21.06
C GLY A 130 -11.87 -7.17 -20.57
N ASP A 131 -12.80 -6.72 -21.38
CA ASP A 131 -13.71 -5.61 -21.05
C ASP A 131 -15.01 -6.06 -20.33
N THR A 132 -15.13 -7.36 -20.01
CA THR A 132 -16.36 -7.92 -19.41
C THR A 132 -16.13 -8.25 -17.94
N PRO A 133 -17.02 -7.82 -17.00
CA PRO A 133 -16.99 -8.28 -15.63
C PRO A 133 -17.02 -9.82 -15.55
N ALA A 134 -16.16 -10.40 -14.73
CA ALA A 134 -16.02 -11.84 -14.59
C ALA A 134 -17.15 -12.46 -13.74
N ASP A 135 -17.74 -11.66 -12.85
CA ASP A 135 -18.86 -12.00 -11.99
C ASP A 135 -19.66 -10.75 -11.61
N GLU A 136 -20.67 -10.90 -10.75
CA GLU A 136 -21.56 -9.83 -10.29
C GLU A 136 -20.85 -8.74 -9.47
N LEU A 137 -19.64 -8.98 -8.96
CA LEU A 137 -18.87 -8.02 -8.17
C LEU A 137 -18.15 -7.01 -9.07
N GLY A 138 -17.72 -7.43 -10.27
CA GLY A 138 -17.09 -6.53 -11.23
C GLY A 138 -16.00 -5.66 -10.61
N GLU A 139 -16.18 -4.33 -10.67
CA GLU A 139 -15.25 -3.33 -10.15
C GLU A 139 -14.97 -3.43 -8.63
N MET A 140 -15.83 -4.10 -7.86
CA MET A 140 -15.59 -4.29 -6.43
C MET A 140 -14.34 -5.14 -6.14
N TRP A 141 -13.89 -5.96 -7.08
CA TRP A 141 -12.62 -6.67 -6.97
C TRP A 141 -11.42 -5.73 -6.90
N GLY A 142 -11.44 -4.61 -7.62
CA GLY A 142 -10.40 -3.58 -7.50
C GLY A 142 -10.37 -2.96 -6.09
N ALA A 143 -11.54 -2.72 -5.50
CA ALA A 143 -11.63 -2.24 -4.12
C ALA A 143 -11.18 -3.30 -3.09
N TYR A 144 -11.48 -4.59 -3.34
CA TYR A 144 -11.04 -5.71 -2.51
C TYR A 144 -9.51 -5.83 -2.53
N ASP A 145 -8.89 -5.85 -3.71
CA ASP A 145 -7.44 -5.92 -3.88
C ASP A 145 -6.75 -4.72 -3.21
N CYS A 146 -7.32 -3.52 -3.38
CA CYS A 146 -6.82 -2.31 -2.72
C CYS A 146 -6.91 -2.40 -1.18
N GLY A 147 -7.92 -3.09 -0.66
CA GLY A 147 -8.04 -3.40 0.77
C GLY A 147 -6.96 -4.35 1.26
N LEU A 148 -6.65 -5.40 0.49
CA LEU A 148 -5.53 -6.32 0.77
C LEU A 148 -4.19 -5.58 0.75
N ALA A 149 -3.92 -4.81 -0.29
CA ALA A 149 -2.70 -4.00 -0.41
C ALA A 149 -2.56 -2.98 0.72
N SER A 150 -3.67 -2.34 1.14
CA SER A 150 -3.68 -1.45 2.30
C SER A 150 -3.36 -2.18 3.60
N ALA A 151 -3.81 -3.43 3.78
CA ALA A 151 -3.50 -4.25 4.95
C ALA A 151 -2.00 -4.57 5.01
N TYR A 152 -1.41 -4.98 3.89
CA TYR A 152 0.04 -5.20 3.78
C TYR A 152 0.81 -3.92 4.07
N PHE A 153 0.42 -2.79 3.48
CA PHE A 153 1.06 -1.50 3.72
C PHE A 153 1.08 -1.10 5.21
N ILE A 154 -0.04 -1.21 5.91
CA ILE A 154 -0.09 -0.82 7.34
C ILE A 154 0.66 -1.79 8.26
N LEU A 155 0.80 -3.06 7.86
CA LEU A 155 1.62 -4.05 8.57
C LEU A 155 3.11 -3.80 8.30
N ALA A 156 3.50 -3.57 7.05
CA ALA A 156 4.86 -3.18 6.68
C ALA A 156 5.28 -1.90 7.41
N ALA A 157 4.45 -0.85 7.36
CA ALA A 157 4.70 0.37 8.11
C ALA A 157 4.95 0.09 9.60
N LYS A 158 4.13 -0.77 10.22
CA LYS A 158 4.29 -1.14 11.63
C LYS A 158 5.59 -1.90 11.88
N ASN A 159 5.98 -2.81 10.99
CA ASN A 159 7.24 -3.54 11.04
C ASN A 159 8.47 -2.61 10.97
N HIS A 160 8.35 -1.53 10.18
CA HIS A 160 9.34 -0.44 10.12
C HIS A 160 9.20 0.58 11.27
N GLY A 161 8.40 0.28 12.30
CA GLY A 161 8.24 1.12 13.48
C GLY A 161 7.37 2.36 13.27
N TRP A 162 6.56 2.40 12.20
CA TRP A 162 5.59 3.46 11.91
C TRP A 162 4.18 3.02 12.28
N ASP A 163 3.41 3.96 12.82
CA ASP A 163 1.99 3.78 13.11
C ASP A 163 1.13 4.41 12.02
N THR A 164 -0.08 3.91 11.85
CA THR A 164 -0.95 4.32 10.75
C THR A 164 -2.39 4.60 11.16
N LEU A 165 -3.10 5.40 10.34
CA LEU A 165 -4.54 5.60 10.40
C LEU A 165 -5.12 5.60 9.00
N ILE A 166 -6.00 4.66 8.68
CA ILE A 166 -6.77 4.68 7.44
C ILE A 166 -7.97 5.64 7.59
N MET A 167 -8.06 6.61 6.70
CA MET A 167 -9.12 7.62 6.66
C MET A 167 -9.93 7.47 5.38
N GLY A 168 -11.18 7.01 5.51
CA GLY A 168 -12.09 6.84 4.38
C GLY A 168 -12.82 8.13 3.98
N ILE A 169 -13.07 9.05 4.93
CA ILE A 169 -13.79 10.31 4.65
C ILE A 169 -12.79 11.40 4.29
N ARG A 170 -12.86 11.86 3.05
CA ARG A 170 -11.99 12.86 2.43
C ARG A 170 -12.70 13.52 1.24
N ASP A 171 -12.20 14.66 0.81
CA ASP A 171 -12.58 15.28 -0.48
C ASP A 171 -11.72 14.65 -1.58
N THR A 172 -12.32 13.74 -2.34
CA THR A 172 -11.64 12.97 -3.39
C THR A 172 -11.05 13.88 -4.48
N ALA A 173 -11.79 14.89 -4.93
CA ALA A 173 -11.35 15.77 -6.01
C ALA A 173 -10.12 16.57 -5.58
N LYS A 174 -10.14 17.12 -4.37
CA LYS A 174 -9.02 17.89 -3.83
C LYS A 174 -7.78 17.02 -3.58
N VAL A 175 -7.93 15.81 -3.00
CA VAL A 175 -6.78 14.91 -2.82
C VAL A 175 -6.13 14.59 -4.16
N LYS A 176 -6.95 14.24 -5.17
CA LYS A 176 -6.45 13.94 -6.52
C LYS A 176 -5.70 15.13 -7.13
N ALA A 177 -6.27 16.32 -7.04
CA ALA A 177 -5.66 17.54 -7.57
C ALA A 177 -4.33 17.87 -6.88
N ILE A 178 -4.25 17.72 -5.56
CA ILE A 178 -3.04 18.02 -4.76
C ILE A 178 -1.90 17.03 -5.12
N LEU A 179 -2.22 15.76 -5.29
CA LEU A 179 -1.24 14.68 -5.49
C LEU A 179 -1.01 14.31 -6.97
N GLY A 180 -1.69 14.97 -7.91
CA GLY A 180 -1.58 14.65 -9.33
C GLY A 180 -2.11 13.26 -9.70
N ILE A 181 -3.11 12.77 -8.98
CA ILE A 181 -3.69 11.44 -9.21
C ILE A 181 -4.54 11.45 -10.48
N PRO A 182 -4.33 10.52 -11.41
CA PRO A 182 -5.13 10.42 -12.63
C PRO A 182 -6.64 10.37 -12.37
N ALA A 183 -7.43 11.07 -13.19
CA ALA A 183 -8.88 11.15 -13.00
C ALA A 183 -9.55 9.76 -13.01
N LYS A 184 -9.03 8.83 -13.81
CA LYS A 184 -9.54 7.46 -13.94
C LYS A 184 -9.36 6.59 -12.69
N GLU A 185 -8.35 6.84 -11.88
CA GLU A 185 -8.10 6.04 -10.67
C GLU A 185 -9.16 6.29 -9.61
N VAL A 186 -9.53 5.24 -8.88
CA VAL A 186 -10.49 5.32 -7.78
C VAL A 186 -9.73 5.51 -6.46
N LEU A 187 -9.91 6.65 -5.81
CA LEU A 187 -9.32 6.89 -4.49
C LEU A 187 -10.09 6.14 -3.40
N MET A 188 -9.44 5.20 -2.73
CA MET A 188 -10.05 4.42 -1.64
C MET A 188 -9.91 5.09 -0.29
N SER A 189 -8.71 5.51 0.07
CA SER A 189 -8.44 6.11 1.38
C SER A 189 -7.24 7.04 1.35
N VAL A 190 -7.09 7.80 2.43
CA VAL A 190 -5.83 8.45 2.80
C VAL A 190 -5.31 7.81 4.07
N ILE A 191 -4.09 7.31 4.07
CA ILE A 191 -3.43 6.70 5.23
C ILE A 191 -2.45 7.69 5.82
N ALA A 192 -2.67 8.10 7.07
CA ALA A 192 -1.66 8.83 7.82
C ALA A 192 -0.59 7.85 8.33
N VAL A 193 0.68 8.24 8.22
CA VAL A 193 1.86 7.48 8.69
C VAL A 193 2.65 8.37 9.63
N GLY A 194 3.00 7.87 10.83
CA GLY A 194 3.76 8.66 11.81
C GLY A 194 4.12 7.86 13.05
N LYS A 195 4.73 8.49 14.04
CA LYS A 195 5.05 7.88 15.33
C LYS A 195 3.94 8.22 16.32
N SER A 196 3.41 7.24 17.05
CA SER A 196 2.38 7.49 18.07
C SER A 196 2.89 8.45 19.14
N ALA A 197 2.10 9.46 19.52
CA ALA A 197 2.41 10.40 20.60
C ALA A 197 1.88 9.93 21.97
N GLN A 198 1.18 8.80 22.03
CA GLN A 198 0.56 8.29 23.25
C GLN A 198 0.35 6.78 23.16
N PRO A 199 0.23 6.07 24.28
CA PRO A 199 -0.26 4.70 24.29
C PRO A 199 -1.61 4.60 23.59
N TYR A 200 -1.86 3.50 22.91
CA TYR A 200 -3.11 3.25 22.20
C TYR A 200 -3.81 2.01 22.76
N PHE A 201 -5.14 2.06 22.78
CA PHE A 201 -5.96 0.98 23.33
C PHE A 201 -6.23 -0.10 22.27
N LYS A 202 -6.28 -1.35 22.73
CA LYS A 202 -6.74 -2.48 21.93
C LYS A 202 -8.26 -2.51 21.99
N ASN A 203 -8.93 -2.19 20.91
CA ASN A 203 -10.38 -2.37 20.82
C ASN A 203 -10.74 -3.86 20.89
N PRO A 204 -11.81 -4.23 21.57
CA PRO A 204 -12.27 -5.62 21.62
C PRO A 204 -12.59 -6.13 20.22
N ARG A 205 -12.49 -7.42 20.05
CA ARG A 205 -12.87 -8.13 18.81
C ARG A 205 -14.07 -9.02 19.10
N LYS A 206 -14.87 -9.26 18.06
CA LYS A 206 -15.94 -10.24 18.16
C LYS A 206 -15.36 -11.62 18.49
N PRO A 207 -16.06 -12.45 19.28
CA PRO A 207 -15.71 -13.84 19.46
C PRO A 207 -15.67 -14.58 18.11
N VAL A 208 -14.78 -15.57 17.99
CA VAL A 208 -14.65 -16.35 16.76
C VAL A 208 -15.98 -17.01 16.35
N ALA A 209 -16.77 -17.49 17.32
CA ALA A 209 -18.07 -18.11 17.09
C ALA A 209 -19.12 -17.21 16.43
N GLU A 210 -18.98 -15.89 16.53
CA GLU A 210 -19.87 -14.94 15.82
C GLU A 210 -19.55 -14.80 14.35
N VAL A 211 -18.29 -15.00 13.96
CA VAL A 211 -17.79 -14.69 12.61
C VAL A 211 -17.46 -15.94 11.81
N LEU A 212 -17.10 -17.04 12.46
CA LEU A 212 -16.81 -18.32 11.82
C LEU A 212 -18.07 -19.23 11.83
N LYS A 213 -18.47 -19.70 10.68
CA LYS A 213 -19.47 -20.76 10.50
C LYS A 213 -18.76 -21.92 9.82
N ALA A 214 -18.48 -22.98 10.60
CA ALA A 214 -17.97 -24.24 10.09
C ALA A 214 -19.18 -25.15 9.80
N VAL A 215 -19.25 -25.72 8.60
CA VAL A 215 -20.30 -26.62 8.11
C VAL A 215 -19.67 -27.90 7.60
#